data_fb310876eb42ff8de6a7cf09fa464558
#
_entry.id   fb310876eb42ff8de6a7cf09fa464558
#
_cell.length_a   1.000
_cell.length_b   1.000
_cell.length_c   1.000
_cell.angle_alpha   90.00
_cell.angle_beta   90.00
_cell.angle_gamma   90.00
#
_symmetry.space_group_name_H-M   'P 1'
#
loop_
_entity.id
_entity.type
_entity.pdbx_description
1 polymer ?
#
loop_
_entity_poly.entity_id
_entity_poly.type
_entity_poly.pdbx_seq_one_letter_code
_entity_poly.pdbx_strand_id
1 'polypeptide(L)'
;MSQETPASPTEARIKTKRRISPFWLLPVIALMIAGWLIWTSYEDRGSTVTIDFQTADGIVAGRTPVRFQGVEVGTVQDITLGKGLNKIQVRVSIKSDMQDALRSETQFWLVTPKASLAGVSGLDALVGGNYIGMMPGKGEPXDHFVALDTQPKYRLNNGDLMIHLKAPDLGSLNSGSLVYFRKIRWVAFTITPSTRTTGCDH
;
A
#
# COMPACT_ATOMS: atom_id res chain seq x y z
N MET A 1 -49.02 -10.22 92.69
CA MET A 1 -49.04 -10.66 91.25
C MET A 1 -48.40 -9.50 90.48
N SER A 2 -47.09 -9.62 90.20
CA SER A 2 -46.34 -8.60 89.46
C SER A 2 -46.32 -8.98 87.97
N GLN A 3 -46.97 -8.14 87.18
CA GLN A 3 -46.97 -8.34 85.70
C GLN A 3 -45.68 -7.77 85.12
N GLU A 4 -44.85 -8.63 84.59
CA GLU A 4 -43.67 -8.24 83.80
C GLU A 4 -44.12 -7.85 82.41
N THR A 5 -43.84 -6.62 82.01
CA THR A 5 -44.10 -6.06 80.70
C THR A 5 -43.02 -6.59 79.74
N PRO A 6 -43.34 -7.29 78.62
CA PRO A 6 -42.30 -7.76 77.73
C PRO A 6 -41.63 -6.59 76.98
N ALA A 7 -40.33 -6.54 77.05
CA ALA A 7 -39.51 -5.53 76.32
C ALA A 7 -39.61 -5.74 74.79
N SER A 8 -39.97 -4.69 74.07
CA SER A 8 -40.07 -4.72 72.60
C SER A 8 -38.69 -4.97 71.97
N PRO A 9 -38.58 -5.86 71.00
CA PRO A 9 -37.28 -6.10 70.33
C PRO A 9 -36.82 -4.88 69.58
N THR A 10 -35.62 -4.39 69.89
CA THR A 10 -34.96 -3.30 69.16
C THR A 10 -34.55 -3.76 67.80
N GLU A 11 -35.23 -3.37 66.72
CA GLU A 11 -34.82 -3.65 65.33
C GLU A 11 -33.52 -2.95 65.03
N ALA A 12 -32.44 -3.72 64.84
CA ALA A 12 -31.15 -3.18 64.42
C ALA A 12 -31.21 -2.84 62.92
N ARG A 13 -31.34 -1.55 62.62
CA ARG A 13 -31.39 -1.03 61.25
C ARG A 13 -29.95 -0.91 60.71
N ILE A 14 -29.52 -1.96 59.97
CA ILE A 14 -28.20 -1.99 59.31
C ILE A 14 -28.21 -1.03 58.12
N LYS A 15 -27.65 0.16 58.26
CA LYS A 15 -27.40 1.07 57.13
C LYS A 15 -26.16 0.56 56.38
N THR A 16 -26.38 -0.25 55.32
CA THR A 16 -25.33 -0.65 54.42
C THR A 16 -24.97 0.55 53.52
N LYS A 17 -23.94 1.27 53.92
CA LYS A 17 -23.36 2.32 53.09
C LYS A 17 -22.51 1.61 51.99
N ARG A 18 -23.07 1.50 50.76
CA ARG A 18 -22.34 0.94 49.62
C ARG A 18 -21.17 1.87 49.30
N ARG A 19 -20.04 1.58 49.90
CA ARG A 19 -18.75 2.20 49.51
C ARG A 19 -18.22 1.41 48.36
N ILE A 20 -18.16 2.06 47.19
CA ILE A 20 -17.48 1.49 46.02
C ILE A 20 -16.04 1.26 46.46
N SER A 21 -15.60 0.02 46.46
CA SER A 21 -14.26 -0.35 46.87
C SER A 21 -13.25 0.31 45.89
N PRO A 22 -12.15 0.91 46.37
CA PRO A 22 -11.15 1.47 45.48
C PRO A 22 -10.52 0.41 44.55
N PHE A 23 -10.70 -0.85 44.83
CA PHE A 23 -10.29 -1.94 43.95
C PHE A 23 -10.98 -1.89 42.56
N TRP A 24 -12.17 -1.29 42.46
CA TRP A 24 -12.86 -1.11 41.20
C TRP A 24 -12.16 -0.10 40.27
N LEU A 25 -11.25 0.67 40.80
CA LEU A 25 -10.46 1.64 40.05
C LEU A 25 -9.50 0.94 39.08
N LEU A 26 -8.94 -0.23 39.48
CA LEU A 26 -8.03 -1.00 38.63
C LEU A 26 -8.68 -1.49 37.34
N PRO A 27 -9.83 -2.20 37.36
CA PRO A 27 -10.47 -2.60 36.11
C PRO A 27 -10.95 -1.42 35.26
N VAL A 28 -11.35 -0.30 35.87
CA VAL A 28 -11.75 0.89 35.11
C VAL A 28 -10.56 1.49 34.37
N ILE A 29 -9.41 1.61 35.04
CA ILE A 29 -8.17 2.08 34.38
C ILE A 29 -7.75 1.12 33.25
N ALA A 30 -7.83 -0.18 33.49
CA ALA A 30 -7.49 -1.18 32.48
C ALA A 30 -8.41 -1.06 31.25
N LEU A 31 -9.71 -0.88 31.47
CA LEU A 31 -10.68 -0.66 30.36
C LEU A 31 -10.40 0.65 29.62
N MET A 32 -10.02 1.71 30.32
CA MET A 32 -9.68 2.98 29.70
C MET A 32 -8.45 2.87 28.82
N ILE A 33 -7.40 2.18 29.30
CA ILE A 33 -6.19 1.94 28.53
C ILE A 33 -6.49 1.03 27.32
N ALA A 34 -7.27 -0.03 27.53
CA ALA A 34 -7.67 -0.93 26.43
C ALA A 34 -8.49 -0.18 25.37
N GLY A 35 -9.43 0.65 25.81
CA GLY A 35 -10.23 1.49 24.93
C GLY A 35 -9.37 2.48 24.12
N TRP A 36 -8.40 3.09 24.76
CA TRP A 36 -7.45 3.99 24.07
C TRP A 36 -6.61 3.21 23.04
N LEU A 37 -6.06 2.07 23.42
CA LEU A 37 -5.27 1.25 22.49
C LEU A 37 -6.09 0.80 21.27
N ILE A 38 -7.35 0.44 21.50
CA ILE A 38 -8.26 0.09 20.41
C ILE A 38 -8.50 1.31 19.51
N TRP A 39 -8.74 2.49 20.10
CA TRP A 39 -8.98 3.72 19.35
C TRP A 39 -7.79 4.09 18.47
N THR A 40 -6.56 4.12 19.04
CA THR A 40 -5.35 4.43 18.26
C THR A 40 -5.10 3.39 17.17
N SER A 41 -5.41 2.13 17.44
CA SER A 41 -5.26 1.04 16.46
C SER A 41 -6.22 1.20 15.26
N TYR A 42 -7.35 1.85 15.45
CA TYR A 42 -8.30 2.13 14.38
C TYR A 42 -7.85 3.29 13.49
N GLU A 43 -7.24 4.32 14.06
CA GLU A 43 -6.75 5.48 13.30
C GLU A 43 -5.60 5.12 12.37
N ASP A 44 -4.78 4.15 12.76
CA ASP A 44 -3.64 3.69 11.95
C ASP A 44 -4.03 2.74 10.80
N ARG A 45 -5.30 2.36 10.70
CA ARG A 45 -5.77 1.51 9.60
C ARG A 45 -5.86 2.32 8.31
N GLY A 46 -4.83 2.19 7.50
CA GLY A 46 -4.80 2.78 6.16
C GLY A 46 -5.83 2.14 5.22
N SER A 47 -5.86 2.61 3.99
CA SER A 47 -6.73 2.06 2.96
C SER A 47 -6.18 0.74 2.45
N THR A 48 -7.09 -0.23 2.26
CA THR A 48 -6.75 -1.49 1.61
C THR A 48 -7.08 -1.39 0.13
N VAL A 49 -6.09 -1.64 -0.72
CA VAL A 49 -6.24 -1.66 -2.17
C VAL A 49 -5.94 -3.04 -2.72
N THR A 50 -6.55 -3.37 -3.84
CA THR A 50 -6.32 -4.62 -4.57
C THR A 50 -5.54 -4.31 -5.83
N ILE A 51 -4.44 -5.02 -6.05
CA ILE A 51 -3.59 -4.85 -7.22
C ILE A 51 -3.51 -6.18 -7.97
N ASP A 52 -3.90 -6.18 -9.23
CA ASP A 52 -3.80 -7.34 -10.11
C ASP A 52 -2.40 -7.40 -10.72
N PHE A 53 -1.68 -8.47 -10.44
CA PHE A 53 -0.36 -8.77 -11.01
C PHE A 53 -0.46 -9.94 -11.98
N GLN A 54 0.38 -9.94 -13.01
CA GLN A 54 0.54 -11.10 -13.89
C GLN A 54 1.39 -12.19 -13.22
N THR A 55 2.41 -11.77 -12.45
CA THR A 55 3.27 -12.68 -11.68
C THR A 55 3.49 -12.08 -10.29
N ALA A 56 3.59 -12.93 -9.28
CA ALA A 56 3.85 -12.49 -7.90
C ALA A 56 5.16 -13.10 -7.36
N ASP A 57 6.14 -13.26 -8.25
CA ASP A 57 7.41 -13.89 -7.89
C ASP A 57 8.12 -13.10 -6.78
N GLY A 58 8.25 -13.73 -5.62
CA GLY A 58 8.90 -13.14 -4.46
C GLY A 58 8.07 -12.13 -3.69
N ILE A 59 6.77 -12.02 -3.95
CA ILE A 59 5.84 -11.29 -3.08
C ILE A 59 5.45 -12.22 -1.93
N VAL A 60 5.58 -11.73 -0.70
CA VAL A 60 5.26 -12.49 0.52
C VAL A 60 4.27 -11.67 1.34
N ALA A 61 3.12 -12.26 1.66
CA ALA A 61 2.12 -11.63 2.51
C ALA A 61 2.71 -11.33 3.90
N GLY A 62 2.41 -10.17 4.43
CA GLY A 62 2.89 -9.68 5.71
C GLY A 62 4.33 -9.17 5.71
N ARG A 63 5.05 -9.28 4.57
CA ARG A 63 6.48 -8.94 4.54
C ARG A 63 6.85 -7.97 3.41
N THR A 64 6.29 -8.15 2.21
CA THR A 64 6.67 -7.32 1.06
C THR A 64 6.15 -5.90 1.25
N PRO A 65 7.05 -4.89 1.33
CA PRO A 65 6.63 -3.51 1.48
C PRO A 65 6.22 -2.89 0.15
N VAL A 66 5.36 -1.86 0.23
CA VAL A 66 5.11 -0.94 -0.88
C VAL A 66 5.96 0.31 -0.63
N ARG A 67 6.69 0.75 -1.65
CA ARG A 67 7.59 1.90 -1.52
C ARG A 67 7.29 2.98 -2.55
N PHE A 68 7.32 4.23 -2.08
CA PHE A 68 7.28 5.42 -2.92
C PHE A 68 8.56 6.22 -2.66
N GLN A 69 9.38 6.38 -3.68
CA GLN A 69 10.68 7.09 -3.59
C GLN A 69 11.56 6.59 -2.45
N GLY A 70 11.58 5.27 -2.21
CA GLY A 70 12.39 4.66 -1.17
C GLY A 70 11.75 4.61 0.22
N VAL A 71 10.67 5.35 0.44
CA VAL A 71 9.95 5.37 1.71
C VAL A 71 8.86 4.28 1.70
N GLU A 72 8.72 3.54 2.79
CA GLU A 72 7.69 2.51 2.93
C GLU A 72 6.33 3.15 3.24
N VAL A 73 5.41 2.99 2.29
CA VAL A 73 4.06 3.57 2.34
C VAL A 73 2.97 2.53 2.55
N GLY A 74 3.33 1.25 2.59
CA GLY A 74 2.36 0.19 2.79
C GLY A 74 3.00 -1.19 2.84
N THR A 75 2.17 -2.20 3.05
CA THR A 75 2.63 -3.60 3.13
C THR A 75 1.59 -4.53 2.51
N VAL A 76 2.05 -5.59 1.85
CA VAL A 76 1.17 -6.64 1.32
C VAL A 76 0.52 -7.37 2.49
N GLN A 77 -0.81 -7.44 2.49
CA GLN A 77 -1.57 -8.16 3.52
C GLN A 77 -1.86 -9.60 3.12
N ASP A 78 -2.28 -9.78 1.86
CA ASP A 78 -2.76 -11.08 1.40
C ASP A 78 -2.53 -11.24 -0.10
N ILE A 79 -2.42 -12.48 -0.55
CA ILE A 79 -2.23 -12.84 -1.96
C ILE A 79 -3.23 -13.93 -2.30
N THR A 80 -4.08 -13.66 -3.27
CA THR A 80 -5.09 -14.61 -3.73
C THR A 80 -5.00 -14.79 -5.25
N LEU A 81 -5.34 -15.99 -5.70
CA LEU A 81 -5.42 -16.26 -7.12
C LEU A 81 -6.75 -15.76 -7.66
N GLY A 82 -6.72 -14.91 -8.65
CA GLY A 82 -7.91 -14.36 -9.28
C GLY A 82 -8.72 -15.42 -10.03
N LYS A 83 -9.96 -15.12 -10.29
CA LYS A 83 -10.87 -16.02 -11.02
C LYS A 83 -10.30 -16.30 -12.42
N GLY A 84 -10.10 -17.57 -12.76
CA GLY A 84 -9.57 -17.99 -14.05
C GLY A 84 -8.06 -18.27 -14.06
N LEU A 85 -7.39 -18.17 -12.93
CA LEU A 85 -5.97 -18.51 -12.73
C LEU A 85 -4.97 -17.67 -13.57
N ASN A 86 -5.45 -16.60 -14.20
CA ASN A 86 -4.64 -15.78 -15.11
C ASN A 86 -4.10 -14.51 -14.46
N LYS A 87 -4.52 -14.23 -13.23
CA LYS A 87 -4.11 -13.03 -12.50
C LYS A 87 -3.93 -13.35 -11.02
N ILE A 88 -3.01 -12.68 -10.40
CA ILE A 88 -2.76 -12.78 -8.97
C ILE A 88 -3.21 -11.48 -8.33
N GLN A 89 -4.17 -11.58 -7.43
CA GLN A 89 -4.69 -10.42 -6.71
C GLN A 89 -3.92 -10.27 -5.40
N VAL A 90 -3.25 -9.15 -5.28
CA VAL A 90 -2.45 -8.80 -4.11
C VAL A 90 -3.19 -7.70 -3.35
N ARG A 91 -3.57 -8.00 -2.12
CA ARG A 91 -4.22 -7.04 -1.24
C ARG A 91 -3.15 -6.34 -0.41
N VAL A 92 -3.16 -5.02 -0.49
CA VAL A 92 -2.12 -4.18 0.11
C VAL A 92 -2.78 -3.17 1.06
N SER A 93 -2.21 -3.03 2.25
CA SER A 93 -2.58 -1.94 3.17
C SER A 93 -1.64 -0.76 2.89
N ILE A 94 -2.21 0.37 2.56
CA ILE A 94 -1.49 1.64 2.34
C ILE A 94 -1.75 2.53 3.55
N LYS A 95 -0.70 3.15 4.07
CA LYS A 95 -0.77 4.03 5.24
C LYS A 95 -1.73 5.20 5.00
N SER A 96 -2.37 5.68 6.06
CA SER A 96 -3.39 6.73 6.00
C SER A 96 -2.88 8.02 5.36
N ASP A 97 -1.62 8.36 5.56
CA ASP A 97 -0.99 9.56 4.98
C ASP A 97 -0.85 9.51 3.45
N MET A 98 -1.01 8.33 2.85
CA MET A 98 -0.88 8.13 1.40
C MET A 98 -2.21 7.80 0.70
N GLN A 99 -3.34 7.89 1.42
CA GLN A 99 -4.65 7.59 0.85
C GLN A 99 -5.02 8.52 -0.32
N ASP A 100 -4.69 9.79 -0.19
CA ASP A 100 -4.96 10.78 -1.24
C ASP A 100 -4.16 10.52 -2.53
N ALA A 101 -3.11 9.72 -2.44
CA ALA A 101 -2.30 9.32 -3.59
C ALA A 101 -2.89 8.13 -4.35
N LEU A 102 -3.97 7.50 -3.83
CA LEU A 102 -4.63 6.35 -4.46
C LEU A 102 -5.68 6.83 -5.47
N ARG A 103 -5.19 7.16 -6.64
CA ARG A 103 -6.02 7.69 -7.75
C ARG A 103 -5.99 6.70 -8.93
N SER A 104 -6.93 6.83 -9.83
CA SER A 104 -7.10 5.90 -10.97
C SER A 104 -5.84 5.76 -11.84
N GLU A 105 -5.01 6.80 -11.92
CA GLU A 105 -3.76 6.78 -12.69
C GLU A 105 -2.54 6.39 -11.84
N THR A 106 -2.74 6.00 -10.57
CA THR A 106 -1.65 5.52 -9.73
C THR A 106 -1.13 4.20 -10.27
N GLN A 107 0.19 4.10 -10.37
CA GLN A 107 0.86 2.96 -10.99
C GLN A 107 1.62 2.17 -9.93
N PHE A 108 1.51 0.85 -10.05
CA PHE A 108 2.23 -0.09 -9.21
C PHE A 108 3.04 -1.04 -10.09
N TRP A 109 4.21 -1.47 -9.63
CA TRP A 109 5.06 -2.44 -10.34
C TRP A 109 5.89 -3.22 -9.32
N LEU A 110 6.26 -4.44 -9.69
CA LEU A 110 7.11 -5.28 -8.83
C LEU A 110 8.59 -4.99 -9.14
N VAL A 111 9.36 -4.71 -8.10
CA VAL A 111 10.82 -4.55 -8.20
C VAL A 111 11.47 -5.80 -7.62
N THR A 112 12.15 -6.53 -8.50
CA THR A 112 12.96 -7.70 -8.14
C THR A 112 14.41 -7.43 -8.52
N PRO A 113 15.38 -7.95 -7.77
CA PRO A 113 16.77 -7.81 -8.16
C PRO A 113 17.03 -8.59 -9.44
N LYS A 114 17.57 -7.91 -10.45
CA LYS A 114 17.91 -8.52 -11.74
C LYS A 114 19.38 -8.27 -12.03
N ALA A 115 20.14 -9.35 -12.15
CA ALA A 115 21.52 -9.29 -12.63
C ALA A 115 21.53 -9.63 -14.10
N SER A 116 22.16 -8.80 -14.91
CA SER A 116 22.34 -9.04 -16.34
C SER A 116 23.77 -8.66 -16.75
N LEU A 117 24.18 -9.12 -17.91
CA LEU A 117 25.50 -8.78 -18.46
C LEU A 117 25.63 -7.26 -18.74
N ALA A 118 24.52 -6.58 -18.90
CA ALA A 118 24.48 -5.12 -19.10
C ALA A 118 24.54 -4.33 -17.78
N GLY A 119 24.58 -5.01 -16.62
CA GLY A 119 24.64 -4.37 -15.31
C GLY A 119 23.66 -4.99 -14.32
N VAL A 120 23.66 -4.45 -13.13
CA VAL A 120 22.76 -4.88 -12.06
C VAL A 120 21.71 -3.80 -11.85
N SER A 121 20.44 -4.18 -11.91
CA SER A 121 19.32 -3.30 -11.61
C SER A 121 18.59 -3.79 -10.36
N GLY A 122 17.92 -2.89 -9.68
CA GLY A 122 17.23 -3.23 -8.45
C GLY A 122 18.17 -3.55 -7.28
N LEU A 123 19.32 -2.85 -7.20
CA LEU A 123 20.32 -3.07 -6.14
C LEU A 123 19.72 -2.88 -4.74
N ASP A 124 18.75 -2.00 -4.61
CA ASP A 124 18.02 -1.76 -3.38
C ASP A 124 17.21 -2.99 -2.94
N ALA A 125 16.77 -3.82 -3.90
CA ALA A 125 16.06 -5.06 -3.60
C ALA A 125 17.00 -6.20 -3.18
N LEU A 126 18.30 -6.11 -3.48
CA LEU A 126 19.27 -7.10 -3.00
C LEU A 126 19.43 -7.09 -1.49
N VAL A 127 19.34 -5.91 -0.89
CA VAL A 127 19.48 -5.73 0.56
C VAL A 127 18.12 -5.82 1.27
N GLY A 128 17.09 -5.23 0.68
CA GLY A 128 15.76 -5.13 1.29
C GLY A 128 14.75 -6.17 0.83
N GLY A 129 15.10 -7.05 -0.11
CA GLY A 129 14.15 -7.99 -0.71
C GLY A 129 13.28 -7.34 -1.78
N ASN A 130 12.38 -8.13 -2.35
CA ASN A 130 11.42 -7.64 -3.34
C ASN A 130 10.49 -6.61 -2.71
N TYR A 131 10.09 -5.62 -3.48
CA TYR A 131 9.12 -4.62 -3.03
C TYR A 131 8.22 -4.18 -4.19
N ILE A 132 7.06 -3.66 -3.85
CA ILE A 132 6.15 -3.06 -4.82
C ILE A 132 6.46 -1.57 -4.90
N GLY A 133 6.86 -1.11 -6.07
CA GLY A 133 7.02 0.31 -6.33
C GLY A 133 5.67 0.95 -6.58
N MET A 134 5.48 2.16 -6.09
CA MET A 134 4.26 2.94 -6.28
C MET A 134 4.62 4.30 -6.87
N MET A 135 3.80 4.78 -7.78
CA MET A 135 3.89 6.14 -8.32
C MET A 135 2.49 6.76 -8.32
N PRO A 136 2.27 7.78 -7.49
CA PRO A 136 0.97 8.45 -7.44
C PRO A 136 0.57 9.04 -8.78
N GLY A 137 -0.69 8.89 -9.13
CA GLY A 137 -1.29 9.45 -10.33
C GLY A 137 -2.31 10.52 -10.04
N LYS A 138 -3.02 10.92 -11.07
CA LYS A 138 -4.16 11.86 -11.00
C LYS A 138 -5.46 11.08 -11.17
N GLY A 139 -6.59 11.77 -11.14
CA GLY A 139 -7.91 11.19 -11.39
C GLY A 139 -8.72 10.95 -10.13
N GLU A 140 -9.73 10.10 -10.26
CA GLU A 140 -10.64 9.79 -9.16
C GLU A 140 -10.02 8.76 -8.20
N PRO A 141 -10.46 8.78 -6.96
CA PRO A 141 -10.01 7.75 -6.01
C PRO A 141 -10.28 6.32 -6.48
N UNK A 142 -9.31 5.21 -6.29
CA UNK A 142 -9.48 4.01 -6.64
C UNK A 142 -8.98 3.10 -5.65
N ASP A 143 -9.45 2.06 -5.68
CA ASP A 143 -9.03 1.01 -4.77
C ASP A 143 -8.63 -0.29 -5.48
N HIS A 144 -8.77 -0.33 -6.78
CA HIS A 144 -8.40 -1.47 -7.62
C HIS A 144 -7.48 -1.01 -8.74
N PHE A 145 -6.33 -1.70 -8.86
CA PHE A 145 -5.27 -1.32 -9.80
C PHE A 145 -4.76 -2.53 -10.56
N VAL A 146 -4.15 -2.27 -11.71
CA VAL A 146 -3.44 -3.29 -12.48
C VAL A 146 -1.96 -2.92 -12.46
N ALA A 147 -1.13 -3.87 -12.01
CA ALA A 147 0.30 -3.64 -11.93
C ALA A 147 0.93 -3.59 -13.32
N LEU A 148 1.93 -2.75 -13.46
CA LEU A 148 2.77 -2.72 -14.65
C LEU A 148 3.83 -3.83 -14.56
N ASP A 149 4.18 -4.41 -15.70
CA ASP A 149 5.21 -5.45 -15.77
C ASP A 149 6.61 -4.91 -15.49
N THR A 150 6.82 -3.63 -15.73
CA THR A 150 8.11 -2.97 -15.48
C THR A 150 7.91 -1.59 -14.90
N GLN A 151 8.92 -1.14 -14.18
CA GLN A 151 8.93 0.22 -13.64
C GLN A 151 8.75 1.25 -14.77
N PRO A 152 7.82 2.19 -14.64
CA PRO A 152 7.69 3.26 -15.62
C PRO A 152 8.97 4.08 -15.66
N LYS A 153 9.58 4.15 -16.85
CA LYS A 153 10.91 4.76 -17.00
C LYS A 153 10.86 6.29 -16.98
N TYR A 154 9.73 6.87 -17.38
CA TYR A 154 9.62 8.33 -17.43
C TYR A 154 8.18 8.80 -17.22
N ARG A 155 8.01 9.83 -16.40
CA ARG A 155 6.83 10.70 -16.47
C ARG A 155 7.22 11.91 -17.30
N LEU A 156 6.38 12.18 -18.29
CA LEU A 156 6.45 13.47 -18.98
C LEU A 156 5.92 14.55 -18.03
N ASN A 157 6.78 15.44 -17.63
CA ASN A 157 6.38 16.61 -16.85
C ASN A 157 5.82 17.68 -17.79
N ASN A 158 4.98 18.56 -17.26
CA ASN A 158 4.53 19.71 -18.02
C ASN A 158 5.76 20.58 -18.38
N GLY A 159 6.02 20.66 -19.67
CA GLY A 159 7.18 21.36 -20.20
C GLY A 159 8.23 20.47 -20.86
N ASP A 160 8.10 19.14 -20.74
CA ASP A 160 8.99 18.23 -21.47
C ASP A 160 8.63 18.23 -22.96
N LEU A 161 9.66 18.33 -23.79
CA LEU A 161 9.50 18.29 -25.25
C LEU A 161 9.53 16.84 -25.73
N MET A 162 8.42 16.41 -26.33
CA MET A 162 8.35 15.08 -26.94
C MET A 162 8.62 15.19 -28.44
N ILE A 163 9.68 14.51 -28.90
CA ILE A 163 10.07 14.47 -30.31
C ILE A 163 9.80 13.07 -30.85
N HIS A 164 8.97 12.97 -31.86
CA HIS A 164 8.69 11.72 -32.54
C HIS A 164 9.66 11.51 -33.70
N LEU A 165 10.44 10.44 -33.62
CA LEU A 165 11.37 10.05 -34.67
C LEU A 165 10.85 8.78 -35.34
N LYS A 166 10.81 8.80 -36.67
CA LYS A 166 10.49 7.63 -37.48
C LYS A 166 11.77 7.09 -38.11
N ALA A 167 12.02 5.83 -37.94
CA ALA A 167 13.15 5.16 -38.55
C ALA A 167 12.71 3.80 -39.12
N PRO A 168 13.29 3.37 -40.25
CA PRO A 168 12.97 2.06 -40.81
C PRO A 168 13.47 0.91 -39.93
N ASP A 169 14.52 1.13 -39.16
CA ASP A 169 15.07 0.18 -38.19
C ASP A 169 15.57 0.93 -36.98
N LEU A 170 15.37 0.35 -35.82
CA LEU A 170 15.83 0.92 -34.55
C LEU A 170 17.29 0.56 -34.22
N GLY A 171 17.86 -0.43 -34.91
CA GLY A 171 19.23 -0.90 -34.64
C GLY A 171 19.40 -1.32 -33.18
N SER A 172 20.35 -0.72 -32.50
CA SER A 172 20.64 -1.00 -31.09
C SER A 172 19.82 -0.16 -30.10
N LEU A 173 18.89 0.67 -30.59
CA LEU A 173 18.08 1.54 -29.74
C LEU A 173 16.96 0.73 -29.05
N ASN A 174 16.90 0.87 -27.74
CA ASN A 174 15.86 0.28 -26.91
C ASN A 174 15.16 1.37 -26.09
N SER A 175 14.01 1.03 -25.56
CA SER A 175 13.34 1.93 -24.61
C SER A 175 14.25 2.16 -23.40
N GLY A 176 14.56 3.41 -23.13
CA GLY A 176 15.50 3.80 -22.09
C GLY A 176 16.90 4.11 -22.63
N SER A 177 17.18 3.91 -23.93
CA SER A 177 18.44 4.34 -24.52
C SER A 177 18.62 5.85 -24.32
N LEU A 178 19.80 6.24 -23.86
CA LEU A 178 20.10 7.64 -23.57
C LEU A 178 20.67 8.34 -24.82
N VAL A 179 20.19 9.52 -25.08
CA VAL A 179 20.69 10.37 -26.16
C VAL A 179 21.62 11.42 -25.57
N TYR A 180 22.84 11.46 -26.07
CA TYR A 180 23.86 12.39 -25.62
C TYR A 180 24.14 13.41 -26.73
N PHE A 181 24.26 14.68 -26.34
CA PHE A 181 24.74 15.72 -27.19
C PHE A 181 25.88 16.44 -26.43
N ARG A 182 27.07 16.45 -27.04
CA ARG A 182 28.29 17.04 -26.46
C ARG A 182 28.59 16.54 -25.03
N LYS A 183 28.43 15.22 -24.82
CA LYS A 183 28.64 14.53 -23.55
C LYS A 183 27.62 14.88 -22.45
N ILE A 184 26.61 15.68 -22.76
CA ILE A 184 25.52 16.00 -21.85
C ILE A 184 24.32 15.11 -22.22
N ARG A 185 23.74 14.49 -21.21
CA ARG A 185 22.53 13.67 -21.40
C ARG A 185 21.34 14.60 -21.66
N TRP A 186 20.73 14.44 -22.82
CA TRP A 186 19.63 15.30 -23.25
C TRP A 186 18.26 14.66 -23.07
N VAL A 187 18.13 13.41 -23.51
CA VAL A 187 16.81 12.77 -23.63
C VAL A 187 16.95 11.27 -23.34
N ALA A 188 15.88 10.65 -22.94
CA ALA A 188 15.76 9.21 -22.93
C ALA A 188 14.74 8.76 -23.99
N PHE A 189 15.05 7.67 -24.65
CA PHE A 189 14.23 7.13 -25.73
C PHE A 189 13.09 6.31 -25.17
N THR A 190 11.87 6.60 -25.60
CA THR A 190 10.70 5.76 -25.32
C THR A 190 10.16 5.23 -26.63
N ILE A 191 10.08 3.93 -26.75
CA ILE A 191 9.56 3.27 -27.96
C ILE A 191 8.06 3.09 -27.77
N THR A 192 7.27 3.76 -28.60
CA THR A 192 5.84 3.51 -28.67
C THR A 192 5.60 2.62 -29.89
N PRO A 193 5.13 1.39 -29.70
CA PRO A 193 4.81 0.55 -30.87
C PRO A 193 3.67 1.22 -31.63
N SER A 194 3.93 1.54 -32.91
CA SER A 194 2.85 2.00 -33.77
C SER A 194 2.00 0.79 -34.11
N THR A 195 0.79 0.76 -33.63
CA THR A 195 -0.21 -0.16 -34.16
C THR A 195 -0.43 0.20 -35.64
N ARG A 196 0.11 -0.64 -36.49
CA ARG A 196 -0.19 -0.56 -37.92
C ARG A 196 -1.65 -0.95 -38.08
N THR A 197 -2.51 0.05 -38.16
CA THR A 197 -3.89 -0.20 -38.61
C THR A 197 -3.80 -0.61 -40.07
N THR A 198 -3.89 -1.92 -40.31
CA THR A 198 -4.03 -2.44 -41.65
C THR A 198 -5.44 -2.05 -42.11
N GLY A 199 -5.54 -0.89 -42.72
CA GLY A 199 -6.75 -0.52 -43.42
C GLY A 199 -6.87 -1.45 -44.63
N CYS A 200 -7.81 -2.37 -44.58
CA CYS A 200 -8.26 -3.08 -45.76
C CYS A 200 -9.19 -2.15 -46.54
N ASP A 201 -8.62 -1.44 -47.47
CA ASP A 201 -9.44 -0.76 -48.47
C ASP A 201 -9.83 -1.80 -49.53
N HIS A 202 -11.10 -2.09 -49.61
CA HIS A 202 -11.78 -2.72 -50.76
C HIS A 202 -12.55 -1.65 -51.49
#